data_a7808712d3c51fb3c83260063aa010e0
#
_entry.id   a7808712d3c51fb3c83260063aa010e0
#
_cell.length_a   1.000
_cell.length_b   1.000
_cell.length_c   1.000
_cell.angle_alpha   90.00
_cell.angle_beta   90.00
_cell.angle_gamma   90.00
#
_symmetry.space_group_name_H-M   'P 1'
#
loop_
_entity.id
_entity.type
_entity.pdbx_description
1 polymer ?
#
loop_
_entity_poly.entity_id
_entity_poly.type
_entity_poly.pdbx_seq_one_letter_code
_entity_poly.pdbx_strand_id
1 'polypeptide(L)'
;MKILSILFFISLLFFTLNKDDLDGYCGYDHIHYNTIKEAHNNNTKILGCGPCGACSNEHDVFIYWKTRNNLTMVSRLCAVVSLISEKLGEKCMKHYVGFTNECNKCWMENIKCDRKNCKWICLKSLIINEPYVDKDGKLNACLQCDEDMCGPAFKECAGANRRRSCIHSDIMRDINLICEDCE
;
A
#
# COMPACT_ATOMS: atom_id res chain seq x y z
N MET A 1 32.49 -11.50 26.47
CA MET A 1 31.22 -10.88 26.94
C MET A 1 30.78 -9.62 26.17
N LYS A 2 31.63 -8.85 25.49
CA LYS A 2 31.23 -7.61 24.78
C LYS A 2 30.57 -7.84 23.41
N ILE A 3 30.86 -8.94 22.73
CA ILE A 3 30.30 -9.25 21.38
C ILE A 3 28.83 -9.69 21.47
N LEU A 4 28.45 -10.42 22.51
CA LEU A 4 27.06 -10.88 22.71
C LEU A 4 26.09 -9.72 22.96
N SER A 5 26.58 -8.65 23.63
CA SER A 5 25.78 -7.46 23.93
C SER A 5 25.49 -6.62 22.68
N ILE A 6 26.42 -6.58 21.71
CA ILE A 6 26.28 -5.83 20.45
C ILE A 6 25.26 -6.53 19.52
N LEU A 7 25.28 -7.87 19.47
CA LEU A 7 24.32 -8.64 18.67
C LEU A 7 22.89 -8.52 19.22
N PHE A 8 22.74 -8.40 20.55
CA PHE A 8 21.42 -8.21 21.18
C PHE A 8 20.85 -6.79 20.89
N PHE A 9 21.69 -5.77 20.85
CA PHE A 9 21.28 -4.40 20.49
C PHE A 9 20.92 -4.26 19.00
N ILE A 10 21.63 -4.96 18.10
CA ILE A 10 21.32 -4.97 16.66
C ILE A 10 20.00 -5.70 16.40
N SER A 11 19.71 -6.80 17.12
CA SER A 11 18.44 -7.52 17.03
C SER A 11 17.24 -6.68 17.51
N LEU A 12 17.43 -5.84 18.54
CA LEU A 12 16.38 -4.94 19.03
C LEU A 12 16.09 -3.78 18.07
N LEU A 13 17.08 -3.32 17.32
CA LEU A 13 16.91 -2.26 16.32
C LEU A 13 16.14 -2.72 15.08
N PHE A 14 16.18 -4.03 14.73
CA PHE A 14 15.42 -4.58 13.61
C PHE A 14 13.94 -4.84 13.92
N PHE A 15 13.53 -4.87 15.19
CA PHE A 15 12.15 -5.16 15.59
C PHE A 15 11.26 -3.90 15.71
N THR A 16 11.83 -2.70 15.60
CA THR A 16 11.06 -1.43 15.75
C THR A 16 10.63 -0.77 14.44
N LEU A 17 11.00 -1.33 13.27
CA LEU A 17 10.79 -0.68 11.98
C LEU A 17 9.40 -0.93 11.32
N ASN A 18 8.51 -1.69 11.95
CA ASN A 18 7.20 -2.01 11.35
C ASN A 18 5.98 -1.30 11.99
N LYS A 19 6.19 -0.45 13.00
CA LYS A 19 5.07 0.25 13.67
C LYS A 19 4.75 1.61 13.05
N ASP A 20 5.67 2.19 12.27
CA ASP A 20 5.58 3.57 11.80
C ASP A 20 4.63 3.78 10.60
N ASP A 21 4.07 2.69 10.05
CA ASP A 21 3.25 2.74 8.83
C ASP A 21 1.82 3.26 9.07
N LEU A 22 1.36 3.20 10.31
CA LEU A 22 0.03 3.65 10.73
C LEU A 22 0.08 4.80 11.75
N ASP A 23 1.26 5.42 11.96
CA ASP A 23 1.40 6.50 12.93
C ASP A 23 0.67 7.77 12.49
N GLY A 24 -0.19 8.27 13.39
CA GLY A 24 -1.04 9.43 13.15
C GLY A 24 -2.18 9.16 12.17
N TYR A 25 -2.82 10.21 11.73
CA TYR A 25 -4.07 10.16 10.98
C TYR A 25 -4.11 11.22 9.89
N CYS A 26 -4.59 10.86 8.72
CA CYS A 26 -4.93 11.81 7.67
C CYS A 26 -6.41 12.18 7.77
N GLY A 27 -6.71 13.47 7.91
CA GLY A 27 -8.07 13.99 7.90
C GLY A 27 -8.61 14.21 6.48
N TYR A 28 -9.93 14.38 6.37
CA TYR A 28 -10.58 14.76 5.10
C TYR A 28 -10.19 16.16 4.61
N ASP A 29 -9.62 16.97 5.48
CA ASP A 29 -9.03 18.28 5.15
C ASP A 29 -7.59 18.20 4.61
N HIS A 30 -7.07 16.99 4.41
CA HIS A 30 -5.71 16.68 3.99
C HIS A 30 -4.62 17.13 4.98
N ILE A 31 -4.97 17.28 6.25
CA ILE A 31 -4.02 17.59 7.32
C ILE A 31 -3.68 16.31 8.07
N HIS A 32 -2.39 16.15 8.42
CA HIS A 32 -1.93 15.07 9.27
C HIS A 32 -2.07 15.44 10.74
N TYR A 33 -2.70 14.56 11.51
CA TYR A 33 -2.95 14.70 12.94
C TYR A 33 -2.24 13.60 13.72
N ASN A 34 -1.75 13.92 14.90
CA ASN A 34 -1.14 12.91 15.77
C ASN A 34 -2.19 12.07 16.52
N THR A 35 -3.40 12.59 16.69
CA THR A 35 -4.49 11.90 17.38
C THR A 35 -5.85 12.19 16.73
N ILE A 36 -6.78 11.25 16.85
CA ILE A 36 -8.19 11.41 16.42
C ILE A 36 -8.84 12.62 17.10
N LYS A 37 -8.56 12.80 18.42
CA LYS A 37 -9.08 13.94 19.18
C LYS A 37 -8.64 15.28 18.61
N GLU A 38 -7.41 15.37 18.12
CA GLU A 38 -6.89 16.58 17.47
C GLU A 38 -7.66 16.86 16.17
N ALA A 39 -7.91 15.86 15.33
CA ALA A 39 -8.72 15.99 14.13
C ALA A 39 -10.15 16.45 14.44
N HIS A 40 -10.81 15.83 15.41
CA HIS A 40 -12.17 16.21 15.81
C HIS A 40 -12.25 17.63 16.38
N ASN A 41 -11.22 18.07 17.12
CA ASN A 41 -11.15 19.46 17.59
C ASN A 41 -11.05 20.47 16.43
N ASN A 42 -10.56 20.06 15.28
CA ASN A 42 -10.50 20.82 14.04
C ASN A 42 -11.73 20.57 13.12
N ASN A 43 -12.78 19.92 13.63
CA ASN A 43 -14.03 19.60 12.91
C ASN A 43 -13.78 18.77 11.63
N THR A 44 -12.76 17.94 11.61
CA THR A 44 -12.50 17.02 10.51
C THR A 44 -12.69 15.56 10.94
N LYS A 45 -13.07 14.72 9.98
CA LYS A 45 -13.16 13.27 10.14
C LYS A 45 -11.85 12.61 9.70
N ILE A 46 -11.63 11.39 10.17
CA ILE A 46 -10.45 10.60 9.79
C ILE A 46 -10.72 9.87 8.48
N LEU A 47 -9.86 10.12 7.50
CA LEU A 47 -9.83 9.42 6.22
C LEU A 47 -9.02 8.13 6.29
N GLY A 48 -7.99 8.11 7.12
CA GLY A 48 -7.14 6.94 7.31
C GLY A 48 -5.99 7.16 8.27
N CYS A 49 -5.30 6.09 8.64
CA CYS A 49 -4.09 6.14 9.45
C CYS A 49 -2.87 6.55 8.60
N GLY A 50 -1.88 7.15 9.25
CA GLY A 50 -0.63 7.60 8.65
C GLY A 50 -0.71 8.94 7.93
N PRO A 51 0.36 9.36 7.26
CA PRO A 51 0.41 10.66 6.60
C PRO A 51 -0.52 10.72 5.38
N CYS A 52 -0.98 11.94 5.08
CA CYS A 52 -1.70 12.22 3.83
C CYS A 52 -0.74 12.12 2.61
N GLY A 53 -1.30 11.80 1.45
CA GLY A 53 -0.60 11.75 0.18
C GLY A 53 -1.55 11.87 -1.01
N ALA A 54 -1.06 11.57 -2.20
CA ALA A 54 -1.80 11.79 -3.44
C ALA A 54 -3.15 11.02 -3.54
N CYS A 55 -3.24 9.86 -2.86
CA CYS A 55 -4.48 9.06 -2.84
C CYS A 55 -5.36 9.36 -1.62
N SER A 56 -4.96 10.30 -0.74
CA SER A 56 -5.69 10.65 0.46
C SER A 56 -6.83 11.64 0.14
N ASN A 57 -7.82 11.20 -0.62
CA ASN A 57 -9.01 11.96 -0.96
C ASN A 57 -10.22 11.02 -1.08
N GLU A 58 -11.44 11.57 -0.94
CA GLU A 58 -12.68 10.80 -0.95
C GLU A 58 -12.84 9.92 -2.20
N HIS A 59 -12.50 10.48 -3.38
CA HIS A 59 -12.63 9.75 -4.62
C HIS A 59 -11.75 8.49 -4.64
N ASP A 60 -10.46 8.65 -4.31
CA ASP A 60 -9.51 7.53 -4.40
C ASP A 60 -9.75 6.51 -3.29
N VAL A 61 -10.17 6.93 -2.09
CA VAL A 61 -10.59 6.01 -1.02
C VAL A 61 -11.84 5.24 -1.42
N PHE A 62 -12.83 5.89 -2.05
CA PHE A 62 -13.98 5.19 -2.62
C PHE A 62 -13.57 4.20 -3.72
N ILE A 63 -12.63 4.54 -4.59
CA ILE A 63 -12.08 3.61 -5.60
C ILE A 63 -11.38 2.42 -4.92
N TYR A 64 -10.59 2.62 -3.88
CA TYR A 64 -10.01 1.52 -3.10
C TYR A 64 -11.07 0.59 -2.53
N TRP A 65 -12.16 1.14 -1.98
CA TRP A 65 -13.28 0.33 -1.49
C TRP A 65 -13.99 -0.43 -2.61
N LYS A 66 -14.30 0.24 -3.71
CA LYS A 66 -14.98 -0.35 -4.87
C LYS A 66 -14.16 -1.49 -5.50
N THR A 67 -12.86 -1.34 -5.57
CA THR A 67 -11.95 -2.29 -6.23
C THR A 67 -11.26 -3.23 -5.25
N ARG A 68 -11.64 -3.25 -3.96
CA ARG A 68 -10.92 -3.96 -2.89
C ARG A 68 -10.62 -5.43 -3.18
N ASN A 69 -11.49 -6.11 -3.93
CA ASN A 69 -11.37 -7.55 -4.23
C ASN A 69 -10.76 -7.85 -5.61
N ASN A 70 -10.41 -6.85 -6.41
CA ASN A 70 -9.85 -7.06 -7.75
C ASN A 70 -8.70 -6.10 -8.12
N LEU A 71 -8.41 -5.11 -7.29
CA LEU A 71 -7.38 -4.12 -7.56
C LEU A 71 -6.01 -4.76 -7.84
N THR A 72 -5.63 -5.75 -7.04
CA THR A 72 -4.36 -6.46 -7.19
C THR A 72 -4.27 -7.18 -8.54
N MET A 73 -5.34 -7.84 -8.97
CA MET A 73 -5.40 -8.49 -10.28
C MET A 73 -5.32 -7.47 -11.41
N VAL A 74 -6.11 -6.42 -11.34
CA VAL A 74 -6.16 -5.37 -12.38
C VAL A 74 -4.81 -4.66 -12.49
N SER A 75 -4.19 -4.27 -11.37
CA SER A 75 -2.87 -3.62 -11.37
C SER A 75 -1.79 -4.53 -11.96
N ARG A 76 -1.79 -5.84 -11.68
CA ARG A 76 -0.87 -6.82 -12.29
C ARG A 76 -1.06 -6.92 -13.80
N LEU A 77 -2.30 -6.95 -14.29
CA LEU A 77 -2.58 -6.95 -15.74
C LEU A 77 -2.11 -5.65 -16.40
N CYS A 78 -2.36 -4.49 -15.78
CA CYS A 78 -1.88 -3.21 -16.26
C CYS A 78 -0.35 -3.10 -16.20
N ALA A 79 0.31 -3.74 -15.23
CA ALA A 79 1.76 -3.87 -15.19
C ALA A 79 2.31 -4.65 -16.40
N VAL A 80 1.64 -5.75 -16.81
CA VAL A 80 2.00 -6.47 -18.04
C VAL A 80 1.82 -5.58 -19.28
N VAL A 81 0.70 -4.86 -19.38
CA VAL A 81 0.46 -3.89 -20.48
C VAL A 81 1.54 -2.80 -20.49
N SER A 82 2.02 -2.36 -19.34
CA SER A 82 3.09 -1.36 -19.21
C SER A 82 4.45 -1.84 -19.73
N LEU A 83 4.66 -3.16 -19.91
CA LEU A 83 5.87 -3.68 -20.55
C LEU A 83 5.94 -3.28 -22.04
N ILE A 84 4.80 -3.07 -22.68
CA ILE A 84 4.72 -2.60 -24.08
C ILE A 84 4.93 -1.08 -24.12
N SER A 85 4.23 -0.35 -23.25
CA SER A 85 4.33 1.10 -23.15
C SER A 85 3.82 1.58 -21.78
N GLU A 86 4.58 2.44 -21.10
CA GLU A 86 4.16 3.07 -19.83
C GLU A 86 2.84 3.83 -20.01
N LYS A 87 2.66 4.54 -21.14
CA LYS A 87 1.40 5.24 -21.46
C LYS A 87 0.19 4.31 -21.60
N LEU A 88 0.40 3.09 -22.10
CA LEU A 88 -0.68 2.09 -22.17
C LEU A 88 -0.99 1.53 -20.79
N GLY A 89 0.02 1.28 -19.95
CA GLY A 89 -0.17 0.89 -18.55
C GLY A 89 -0.95 1.95 -17.76
N GLU A 90 -0.58 3.22 -17.91
CA GLU A 90 -1.27 4.35 -17.29
C GLU A 90 -2.75 4.44 -17.71
N LYS A 91 -3.02 4.34 -19.02
CA LYS A 91 -4.40 4.30 -19.54
C LYS A 91 -5.18 3.09 -19.04
N CYS A 92 -4.53 1.93 -18.92
CA CYS A 92 -5.11 0.72 -18.38
C CYS A 92 -5.55 0.94 -16.91
N MET A 93 -4.67 1.42 -16.05
CA MET A 93 -4.99 1.74 -14.65
C MET A 93 -6.11 2.77 -14.56
N LYS A 94 -6.03 3.86 -15.32
CA LYS A 94 -7.05 4.90 -15.34
C LYS A 94 -8.42 4.40 -15.80
N HIS A 95 -8.45 3.53 -16.80
CA HIS A 95 -9.70 3.00 -17.35
C HIS A 95 -10.35 1.93 -16.45
N TYR A 96 -9.57 0.99 -15.93
CA TYR A 96 -10.10 -0.17 -15.20
C TYR A 96 -10.17 0.03 -13.69
N VAL A 97 -9.40 0.97 -13.13
CA VAL A 97 -9.43 1.30 -11.71
C VAL A 97 -10.13 2.64 -11.48
N GLY A 98 -9.65 3.72 -12.10
CA GLY A 98 -10.30 5.02 -12.07
C GLY A 98 -9.82 5.96 -10.98
N PHE A 99 -8.58 5.82 -10.50
CA PHE A 99 -7.95 6.77 -9.60
C PHE A 99 -7.79 8.16 -10.21
N THR A 100 -7.67 9.18 -9.37
CA THR A 100 -7.22 10.52 -9.78
C THR A 100 -5.88 10.44 -10.49
N ASN A 101 -5.50 11.48 -11.24
CA ASN A 101 -4.23 11.50 -11.97
C ASN A 101 -3.04 11.39 -11.01
N GLU A 102 -3.11 12.05 -9.87
CA GLU A 102 -2.07 12.11 -8.85
C GLU A 102 -1.88 10.75 -8.18
N CYS A 103 -2.97 10.11 -7.76
CA CYS A 103 -2.95 8.77 -7.20
C CYS A 103 -2.50 7.73 -8.24
N ASN A 104 -3.02 7.82 -9.47
CA ASN A 104 -2.61 6.93 -10.55
C ASN A 104 -1.11 7.02 -10.85
N LYS A 105 -0.50 8.20 -10.72
CA LYS A 105 0.95 8.38 -10.85
C LYS A 105 1.72 7.58 -9.80
N CYS A 106 1.31 7.58 -8.52
CA CYS A 106 1.93 6.77 -7.48
C CYS A 106 1.86 5.27 -7.81
N TRP A 107 0.71 4.80 -8.32
CA TRP A 107 0.54 3.42 -8.78
C TRP A 107 1.45 3.07 -9.94
N MET A 108 1.60 3.98 -10.91
CA MET A 108 2.51 3.77 -12.06
C MET A 108 3.98 3.74 -11.64
N GLU A 109 4.40 4.56 -10.68
CA GLU A 109 5.75 4.51 -10.12
C GLU A 109 5.98 3.20 -9.36
N ASN A 110 4.98 2.69 -8.62
CA ASN A 110 5.06 1.37 -7.98
C ASN A 110 5.21 0.25 -9.03
N ILE A 111 4.37 0.23 -10.06
CA ILE A 111 4.45 -0.72 -11.18
C ILE A 111 5.84 -0.67 -11.85
N LYS A 112 6.42 0.51 -12.01
CA LYS A 112 7.75 0.69 -12.56
C LYS A 112 8.85 0.13 -11.64
N CYS A 113 8.69 0.32 -10.33
CA CYS A 113 9.56 -0.26 -9.31
C CYS A 113 9.50 -1.79 -9.37
N ASP A 114 8.31 -2.39 -9.41
CA ASP A 114 8.10 -3.83 -9.54
C ASP A 114 8.74 -4.41 -10.80
N ARG A 115 8.57 -3.74 -11.92
CA ARG A 115 9.23 -4.12 -13.16
C ARG A 115 10.75 -4.18 -13.05
N LYS A 116 11.33 -3.28 -12.26
CA LYS A 116 12.78 -3.21 -12.05
C LYS A 116 13.26 -4.28 -11.08
N ASN A 117 12.57 -4.47 -9.96
CA ASN A 117 13.07 -5.22 -8.83
C ASN A 117 12.43 -6.61 -8.69
N CYS A 118 11.14 -6.77 -9.04
CA CYS A 118 10.34 -7.95 -8.75
C CYS A 118 9.85 -8.71 -10.01
N LYS A 119 10.22 -8.25 -11.20
CA LYS A 119 9.70 -8.71 -12.50
C LYS A 119 9.59 -10.24 -12.63
N TRP A 120 10.68 -10.96 -12.37
CA TRP A 120 10.72 -12.40 -12.65
C TRP A 120 9.89 -13.21 -11.64
N ILE A 121 9.92 -12.81 -10.38
CA ILE A 121 9.12 -13.43 -9.32
C ILE A 121 7.64 -13.20 -9.60
N CYS A 122 7.24 -11.97 -9.93
CA CYS A 122 5.85 -11.62 -10.22
C CYS A 122 5.33 -12.25 -11.52
N LEU A 123 6.15 -12.35 -12.54
CA LEU A 123 5.78 -13.04 -13.78
C LEU A 123 5.56 -14.53 -13.53
N LYS A 124 6.42 -15.19 -12.75
CA LYS A 124 6.24 -16.59 -12.35
C LYS A 124 4.93 -16.76 -11.58
N SER A 125 4.70 -15.94 -10.55
CA SER A 125 3.48 -15.98 -9.75
C SER A 125 2.21 -15.80 -10.59
N LEU A 126 2.24 -14.94 -11.62
CA LEU A 126 1.13 -14.73 -12.55
C LEU A 126 0.89 -15.97 -13.41
N ILE A 127 1.94 -16.59 -13.98
CA ILE A 127 1.83 -17.76 -14.85
C ILE A 127 1.24 -18.96 -14.12
N ILE A 128 1.67 -19.20 -12.88
CA ILE A 128 1.19 -20.34 -12.08
C ILE A 128 -0.11 -20.03 -11.33
N ASN A 129 -0.66 -18.83 -11.50
CA ASN A 129 -1.84 -18.33 -10.79
C ASN A 129 -1.72 -18.55 -9.27
N GLU A 130 -0.56 -18.14 -8.71
CA GLU A 130 -0.25 -18.31 -7.30
C GLU A 130 -1.20 -17.47 -6.43
N PRO A 131 -1.79 -18.03 -5.37
CA PRO A 131 -2.60 -17.26 -4.41
C PRO A 131 -1.81 -16.08 -3.82
N TYR A 132 -2.49 -14.96 -3.52
CA TYR A 132 -1.85 -13.76 -2.96
C TYR A 132 -1.30 -14.00 -1.57
N VAL A 133 -2.00 -14.81 -0.79
CA VAL A 133 -1.61 -15.23 0.56
C VAL A 133 -1.75 -16.73 0.67
N ASP A 134 -0.92 -17.35 1.49
CA ASP A 134 -1.03 -18.75 1.86
C ASP A 134 -2.09 -18.95 2.98
N LYS A 135 -2.19 -20.18 3.48
CA LYS A 135 -3.18 -20.54 4.53
C LYS A 135 -2.89 -19.85 5.87
N ASP A 136 -1.67 -19.41 6.08
CA ASP A 136 -1.21 -18.74 7.31
C ASP A 136 -1.25 -17.21 7.16
N GLY A 137 -1.80 -16.69 6.05
CA GLY A 137 -1.89 -15.26 5.75
C GLY A 137 -0.58 -14.62 5.26
N LYS A 138 0.45 -15.43 4.98
CA LYS A 138 1.74 -14.95 4.46
C LYS A 138 1.63 -14.61 2.98
N LEU A 139 2.17 -13.46 2.61
CA LEU A 139 2.21 -13.01 1.22
C LEU A 139 3.02 -13.97 0.34
N ASN A 140 2.58 -14.15 -0.91
CA ASN A 140 3.40 -14.83 -1.89
C ASN A 140 4.66 -14.03 -2.22
N ALA A 141 5.63 -14.65 -2.85
CA ALA A 141 6.94 -14.06 -3.10
C ALA A 141 6.88 -12.78 -3.96
N CYS A 142 5.90 -12.64 -4.86
CA CYS A 142 5.70 -11.43 -5.65
C CYS A 142 5.25 -10.26 -4.79
N LEU A 143 4.21 -10.45 -3.98
CA LEU A 143 3.70 -9.39 -3.10
C LEU A 143 4.68 -9.06 -1.97
N GLN A 144 5.44 -10.04 -1.48
CA GLN A 144 6.48 -9.77 -0.51
C GLN A 144 7.60 -8.91 -1.11
N CYS A 145 8.03 -9.22 -2.35
CA CYS A 145 9.01 -8.40 -3.05
C CYS A 145 8.51 -6.96 -3.27
N ASP A 146 7.24 -6.78 -3.67
CA ASP A 146 6.62 -5.46 -3.80
C ASP A 146 6.65 -4.69 -2.48
N GLU A 147 6.20 -5.30 -1.38
CA GLU A 147 6.19 -4.66 -0.06
C GLU A 147 7.58 -4.25 0.40
N ASP A 148 8.60 -5.10 0.17
CA ASP A 148 9.96 -4.86 0.65
C ASP A 148 10.70 -3.81 -0.20
N MET A 149 10.52 -3.85 -1.51
CA MET A 149 11.31 -3.05 -2.46
C MET A 149 10.61 -1.77 -2.92
N CYS A 150 9.29 -1.79 -3.05
CA CYS A 150 8.50 -0.74 -3.67
C CYS A 150 7.50 -0.10 -2.70
N GLY A 151 7.04 -0.87 -1.72
CA GLY A 151 6.06 -0.45 -0.73
C GLY A 151 6.40 0.83 0.02
N PRO A 152 7.63 1.05 0.52
CA PRO A 152 7.97 2.28 1.23
C PRO A 152 7.73 3.54 0.41
N ALA A 153 8.27 3.62 -0.82
CA ALA A 153 8.10 4.76 -1.70
C ALA A 153 6.64 4.94 -2.17
N PHE A 154 5.93 3.81 -2.40
CA PHE A 154 4.51 3.86 -2.72
C PHE A 154 3.68 4.45 -1.59
N LYS A 155 3.91 4.03 -0.33
CA LYS A 155 3.19 4.51 0.85
C LYS A 155 3.43 5.99 1.12
N GLU A 156 4.66 6.47 0.88
CA GLU A 156 5.01 7.88 0.98
C GLU A 156 4.28 8.72 -0.10
N CYS A 157 4.26 8.27 -1.34
CA CYS A 157 3.56 8.95 -2.44
C CYS A 157 2.04 8.93 -2.26
N ALA A 158 1.48 7.76 -2.00
CA ALA A 158 0.03 7.54 -1.99
C ALA A 158 -0.66 8.10 -0.74
N GLY A 159 -0.01 8.03 0.42
CA GLY A 159 -0.65 8.29 1.70
C GLY A 159 -1.70 7.23 2.00
N ALA A 160 -2.93 7.43 1.52
CA ALA A 160 -4.00 6.45 1.63
C ALA A 160 -3.73 5.20 0.77
N ASN A 161 -4.09 4.06 1.31
CA ASN A 161 -4.21 2.78 0.63
C ASN A 161 -5.25 1.93 1.37
N ARG A 162 -5.57 0.73 0.88
CA ARG A 162 -6.61 -0.11 1.50
C ARG A 162 -6.41 -0.32 3.00
N ARG A 163 -5.19 -0.59 3.46
CA ARG A 163 -4.89 -0.81 4.88
C ARG A 163 -5.04 0.46 5.72
N ARG A 164 -4.48 1.57 5.25
CA ARG A 164 -4.55 2.85 5.94
C ARG A 164 -5.94 3.45 5.95
N SER A 165 -6.80 3.07 4.99
CA SER A 165 -8.18 3.58 4.85
C SER A 165 -9.22 2.56 5.34
N CYS A 166 -8.89 1.70 6.31
CA CYS A 166 -9.80 0.75 6.96
C CYS A 166 -10.51 -0.23 5.99
N ILE A 167 -9.89 -0.54 4.85
CA ILE A 167 -10.51 -1.36 3.82
C ILE A 167 -9.93 -2.78 3.83
N HIS A 168 -10.74 -3.74 4.22
CA HIS A 168 -10.45 -5.16 4.04
C HIS A 168 -10.50 -5.54 2.55
N SER A 169 -9.58 -6.38 2.09
CA SER A 169 -9.42 -6.71 0.68
C SER A 169 -9.18 -8.21 0.46
N ASP A 170 -9.06 -8.60 -0.82
CA ASP A 170 -8.67 -9.94 -1.27
C ASP A 170 -7.29 -10.39 -0.78
N ILE A 171 -6.45 -9.46 -0.36
CA ILE A 171 -5.20 -9.77 0.34
C ILE A 171 -5.48 -9.76 1.84
N MET A 172 -5.78 -10.93 2.39
CA MET A 172 -6.01 -11.09 3.84
C MET A 172 -4.69 -10.86 4.57
N ARG A 173 -4.58 -9.73 5.25
CA ARG A 173 -3.44 -9.37 6.11
C ARG A 173 -3.83 -9.49 7.58
N ASP A 174 -2.82 -9.52 8.45
CA ASP A 174 -3.05 -9.40 9.88
C ASP A 174 -3.88 -8.14 10.16
N ILE A 175 -4.91 -8.28 10.99
CA ILE A 175 -5.82 -7.18 11.37
C ILE A 175 -5.05 -6.02 11.99
N ASN A 176 -3.99 -6.30 12.75
CA ASN A 176 -3.14 -5.28 13.37
C ASN A 176 -2.39 -4.38 12.35
N LEU A 177 -2.40 -4.74 11.07
CA LEU A 177 -1.82 -3.96 9.98
C LEU A 177 -2.87 -3.14 9.21
N ILE A 178 -4.12 -3.14 9.67
CA ILE A 178 -5.23 -2.40 9.08
C ILE A 178 -5.64 -1.31 10.08
N CYS A 179 -5.81 -0.09 9.59
CA CYS A 179 -6.38 0.99 10.39
C CYS A 179 -7.83 0.66 10.75
N GLU A 180 -8.23 0.93 11.98
CA GLU A 180 -9.59 0.67 12.47
C GLU A 180 -10.37 1.96 12.75
N ASP A 181 -9.70 3.12 12.65
CA ASP A 181 -10.19 4.41 13.13
C ASP A 181 -10.74 5.32 12.02
N CYS A 182 -11.12 4.79 10.85
CA CYS A 182 -11.71 5.60 9.78
C CYS A 182 -13.20 5.90 10.03
N GLU A 183 -13.68 7.05 9.53
CA GLU A 183 -15.05 7.52 9.71
C GLU A 183 -15.79 7.74 8.38
#